data_c168b2951186783e19299c8b65ae935f
#
_entry.id   c168b2951186783e19299c8b65ae935f
#
_cell.length_a   1.000
_cell.length_b   1.000
_cell.length_c   1.000
_cell.angle_alpha   90.00
_cell.angle_beta   90.00
_cell.angle_gamma   90.00
#
_symmetry.space_group_name_H-M   'P 1'
#
loop_
_entity.id
_entity.type
_entity.pdbx_description
1 polymer ?
#
loop_
_entity_poly.entity_id
_entity_poly.type
_entity_poly.pdbx_seq_one_letter_code
_entity_poly.pdbx_strand_id
1 'polypeptide(L)'
;MTTELNNKEIKKLTILWTSEDEDIAMNMILMYTLKSNTNKWWEECNLITWGPSNKLVCQNIEIQNILKEIMDQGVKVYACKRCAERYGLVEQLEAMGIEVKLMGEPLTGYLQNSSYRVLSI
;
A
#
# COMPACT_ATOMS: atom_id res chain seq x y z
N MET A 1 22.37 -15.06 7.09
CA MET A 1 21.11 -14.34 7.31
C MET A 1 21.19 -12.90 6.85
N THR A 2 22.16 -12.18 7.30
CA THR A 2 22.29 -10.77 6.93
C THR A 2 22.57 -10.53 5.46
N THR A 3 23.09 -11.54 4.74
CA THR A 3 23.38 -11.40 3.33
C THR A 3 22.14 -11.11 2.50
N GLU A 4 21.01 -11.66 2.88
CA GLU A 4 19.76 -11.38 2.19
C GLU A 4 19.36 -9.91 2.31
N LEU A 5 19.65 -9.32 3.46
CA LEU A 5 19.34 -7.92 3.69
C LEU A 5 20.30 -7.00 2.94
N ASN A 6 21.39 -7.53 2.45
CA ASN A 6 22.38 -6.76 1.70
C ASN A 6 22.25 -6.91 0.20
N ASN A 7 21.20 -7.56 -0.27
CA ASN A 7 20.95 -7.68 -1.69
C ASN A 7 20.65 -6.30 -2.27
N LYS A 8 21.57 -5.81 -3.10
CA LYS A 8 21.50 -4.44 -3.60
C LYS A 8 20.55 -4.25 -4.76
N GLU A 9 20.08 -5.33 -5.35
CA GLU A 9 19.22 -5.25 -6.52
C GLU A 9 17.76 -5.08 -6.16
N ILE A 10 17.36 -5.50 -4.94
CA ILE A 10 15.95 -5.48 -4.51
C ILE A 10 15.83 -4.53 -3.35
N LYS A 11 15.46 -3.30 -3.65
CA LYS A 11 15.41 -2.24 -2.64
C LYS A 11 14.06 -1.55 -2.53
N LYS A 12 13.12 -1.93 -3.39
CA LYS A 12 11.83 -1.27 -3.45
C LYS A 12 10.73 -2.27 -3.21
N LEU A 13 9.75 -1.87 -2.44
CA LEU A 13 8.65 -2.74 -2.05
C LEU A 13 7.31 -2.12 -2.47
N THR A 14 6.46 -2.92 -3.07
CA THR A 14 5.07 -2.56 -3.30
C THR A 14 4.20 -3.55 -2.53
N ILE A 15 3.33 -3.03 -1.68
CA ILE A 15 2.41 -3.87 -0.92
C ILE A 15 1.04 -3.79 -1.60
N LEU A 16 0.55 -4.94 -2.03
CA LEU A 16 -0.76 -5.06 -2.64
C LEU A 16 -1.74 -5.54 -1.57
N TRP A 17 -2.59 -4.65 -1.11
CA TRP A 17 -3.50 -4.88 0.00
C TRP A 17 -4.91 -5.14 -0.53
N THR A 18 -5.36 -6.38 -0.42
CA THR A 18 -6.68 -6.78 -0.90
C THR A 18 -7.64 -7.14 0.23
N SER A 19 -7.12 -7.55 1.37
CA SER A 19 -7.91 -8.04 2.49
C SER A 19 -8.74 -6.93 3.14
N GLU A 20 -9.98 -7.26 3.53
CA GLU A 20 -10.78 -6.36 4.35
C GLU A 20 -10.81 -6.76 5.83
N ASP A 21 -9.93 -7.68 6.22
CA ASP A 21 -9.80 -8.07 7.61
C ASP A 21 -9.09 -6.97 8.40
N GLU A 22 -9.76 -6.47 9.43
CA GLU A 22 -9.23 -5.35 10.21
C GLU A 22 -7.97 -5.74 10.98
N ASP A 23 -7.92 -6.94 11.53
CA ASP A 23 -6.75 -7.38 12.29
C ASP A 23 -5.52 -7.51 11.40
N ILE A 24 -5.69 -8.05 10.20
CA ILE A 24 -4.60 -8.15 9.23
C ILE A 24 -4.13 -6.74 8.85
N ALA A 25 -5.06 -5.84 8.60
CA ALA A 25 -4.72 -4.47 8.24
C ALA A 25 -3.91 -3.79 9.33
N MET A 26 -4.38 -3.86 10.57
CA MET A 26 -3.75 -3.15 11.68
C MET A 26 -2.43 -3.79 12.10
N ASN A 27 -2.40 -5.12 12.18
CA ASN A 27 -1.26 -5.82 12.77
C ASN A 27 -0.20 -6.26 11.76
N MET A 28 -0.51 -6.26 10.48
CA MET A 28 0.47 -6.63 9.47
C MET A 28 0.69 -5.50 8.44
N ILE A 29 -0.34 -5.18 7.66
CA ILE A 29 -0.17 -4.31 6.50
C ILE A 29 0.29 -2.91 6.90
N LEU A 30 -0.47 -2.27 7.77
CA LEU A 30 -0.19 -0.89 8.16
C LEU A 30 1.03 -0.80 9.06
N MET A 31 1.15 -1.76 9.99
CA MET A 31 2.29 -1.78 10.89
C MET A 31 3.59 -2.00 10.14
N TYR A 32 3.62 -2.97 9.25
CA TYR A 32 4.83 -3.25 8.47
C TYR A 32 5.18 -2.07 7.57
N THR A 33 4.19 -1.50 6.89
CA THR A 33 4.42 -0.36 6.01
C THR A 33 5.01 0.81 6.78
N LEU A 34 4.40 1.13 7.92
CA LEU A 34 4.86 2.24 8.74
C LEU A 34 6.28 2.00 9.27
N LYS A 35 6.51 0.84 9.87
CA LYS A 35 7.80 0.52 10.47
C LYS A 35 8.91 0.41 9.43
N SER A 36 8.62 -0.22 8.30
CA SER A 36 9.64 -0.37 7.26
C SER A 36 10.07 0.99 6.71
N ASN A 37 9.13 1.92 6.61
CA ASN A 37 9.47 3.26 6.13
C ASN A 37 10.19 4.08 7.21
N THR A 38 9.74 4.00 8.45
CA THR A 38 10.38 4.69 9.57
C THR A 38 11.83 4.24 9.73
N ASN A 39 12.08 2.94 9.60
CA ASN A 39 13.41 2.35 9.77
C ASN A 39 14.20 2.30 8.48
N LYS A 40 13.64 2.75 7.39
CA LYS A 40 14.29 2.79 6.07
C LYS A 40 14.78 1.41 5.63
N TRP A 41 13.95 0.40 5.84
CA TRP A 41 14.27 -0.96 5.40
C TRP A 41 14.23 -1.08 3.88
N TRP A 42 13.46 -0.23 3.22
CA TRP A 42 13.33 -0.19 1.77
C TRP A 42 13.63 1.21 1.28
N GLU A 43 14.23 1.30 0.13
CA GLU A 43 14.53 2.58 -0.53
C GLU A 43 13.26 3.31 -0.92
N GLU A 44 12.26 2.54 -1.33
CA GLU A 44 10.94 3.06 -1.71
C GLU A 44 9.89 2.06 -1.28
N CYS A 45 8.78 2.54 -0.77
CA CYS A 45 7.66 1.69 -0.38
C CYS A 45 6.38 2.30 -0.91
N ASN A 46 5.58 1.50 -1.60
CA ASN A 46 4.27 1.89 -2.13
C ASN A 46 3.20 0.97 -1.57
N LEU A 47 2.00 1.49 -1.40
CA LEU A 47 0.87 0.72 -0.90
C LEU A 47 -0.29 0.87 -1.88
N ILE A 48 -0.87 -0.24 -2.31
CA ILE A 48 -2.00 -0.24 -3.25
C ILE A 48 -3.19 -0.90 -2.57
N THR A 49 -4.31 -0.18 -2.48
CA THR A 49 -5.57 -0.79 -2.04
C THR A 49 -6.31 -1.30 -3.26
N TRP A 50 -6.76 -2.56 -3.18
CA TRP A 50 -7.37 -3.25 -4.30
C TRP A 50 -8.54 -4.09 -3.81
N GLY A 51 -9.71 -3.92 -4.41
CA GLY A 51 -10.89 -4.67 -4.02
C GLY A 51 -11.38 -4.29 -2.63
N PRO A 52 -11.69 -5.31 -1.79
CA PRO A 52 -12.35 -5.06 -0.51
C PRO A 52 -11.61 -4.15 0.46
N SER A 53 -10.29 -4.04 0.35
CA SER A 53 -9.53 -3.15 1.24
C SER A 53 -9.98 -1.69 1.10
N ASN A 54 -10.47 -1.30 -0.08
CA ASN A 54 -10.99 0.05 -0.28
C ASN A 54 -12.16 0.35 0.64
N LYS A 55 -13.02 -0.64 0.87
CA LYS A 55 -14.16 -0.47 1.77
C LYS A 55 -13.69 -0.30 3.21
N LEU A 56 -12.76 -1.12 3.61
CA LEU A 56 -12.23 -1.05 4.97
C LEU A 56 -11.60 0.30 5.26
N VAL A 57 -10.80 0.81 4.34
CA VAL A 57 -10.18 2.13 4.47
C VAL A 57 -11.23 3.21 4.68
N CYS A 58 -12.30 3.18 3.92
CA CYS A 58 -13.34 4.21 4.01
C CYS A 58 -14.24 4.09 5.23
N GLN A 59 -14.23 2.94 5.91
CA GLN A 59 -15.10 2.66 7.05
C GLN A 59 -14.42 2.75 8.41
N ASN A 60 -13.10 2.84 8.44
CA ASN A 60 -12.35 2.72 9.70
C ASN A 60 -11.45 3.93 9.92
N ILE A 61 -11.82 4.75 10.93
CA ILE A 61 -11.09 5.99 11.21
C ILE A 61 -9.67 5.74 11.72
N GLU A 62 -9.45 4.67 12.47
CA GLU A 62 -8.13 4.35 12.96
C GLU A 62 -7.18 4.03 11.80
N ILE A 63 -7.68 3.27 10.82
CA ILE A 63 -6.92 2.95 9.62
C ILE A 63 -6.61 4.22 8.84
N GLN A 64 -7.57 5.12 8.72
CA GLN A 64 -7.37 6.39 8.02
C GLN A 64 -6.28 7.22 8.69
N ASN A 65 -6.27 7.25 10.00
CA ASN A 65 -5.25 8.00 10.75
C ASN A 65 -3.85 7.43 10.53
N ILE A 66 -3.71 6.10 10.53
CA ILE A 66 -2.43 5.46 10.29
C ILE A 66 -1.99 5.67 8.84
N LEU A 67 -2.91 5.60 7.88
CA LEU A 67 -2.59 5.87 6.49
C LEU A 67 -2.08 7.29 6.29
N LYS A 68 -2.67 8.24 6.99
CA LYS A 68 -2.21 9.62 6.93
C LYS A 68 -0.77 9.72 7.43
N GLU A 69 -0.46 9.06 8.53
CA GLU A 69 0.89 9.04 9.06
C GLU A 69 1.88 8.41 8.07
N ILE A 70 1.48 7.31 7.44
CA ILE A 70 2.28 6.63 6.44
C ILE A 70 2.55 7.56 5.25
N MET A 71 1.52 8.24 4.75
CA MET A 71 1.68 9.17 3.63
C MET A 71 2.54 10.38 4.02
N ASP A 72 2.42 10.85 5.26
CA ASP A 72 3.23 11.96 5.75
C ASP A 72 4.72 11.60 5.78
N GLN A 73 5.04 10.32 5.87
CA GLN A 73 6.42 9.84 5.79
C GLN A 73 6.92 9.64 4.36
N GLY A 74 6.08 9.90 3.38
CA GLY A 74 6.47 9.83 1.98
C GLY A 74 6.10 8.55 1.25
N VAL A 75 5.39 7.63 1.89
CA VAL A 75 4.88 6.44 1.22
C VAL A 75 3.75 6.84 0.28
N LYS A 76 3.80 6.36 -0.95
CA LYS A 76 2.73 6.62 -1.91
C LYS A 76 1.64 5.57 -1.73
N VAL A 77 0.41 6.03 -1.63
CA VAL A 77 -0.75 5.17 -1.48
C VAL A 77 -1.68 5.36 -2.68
N TYR A 78 -1.96 4.27 -3.34
CA TYR A 78 -2.83 4.25 -4.53
C TYR A 78 -4.05 3.38 -4.27
N ALA A 79 -5.17 3.72 -4.89
CA ALA A 79 -6.36 2.89 -4.87
C ALA A 79 -6.72 2.51 -6.30
N CYS A 80 -7.10 1.26 -6.51
CA CYS A 80 -7.53 0.79 -7.82
C CYS A 80 -8.82 1.50 -8.20
N LYS A 81 -8.79 2.24 -9.30
CA LYS A 81 -9.91 3.07 -9.72
C LYS A 81 -11.18 2.26 -10.01
N ARG A 82 -11.03 1.12 -10.67
CA ARG A 82 -12.20 0.28 -10.97
C ARG A 82 -12.89 -0.21 -9.72
N CYS A 83 -12.11 -0.60 -8.72
CA CYS A 83 -12.67 -1.03 -7.44
C CYS A 83 -13.35 0.12 -6.73
N ALA A 84 -12.69 1.27 -6.70
CA ALA A 84 -13.23 2.46 -6.04
C ALA A 84 -14.54 2.91 -6.70
N GLU A 85 -14.60 2.87 -8.03
CA GLU A 85 -15.81 3.21 -8.76
C GLU A 85 -16.94 2.24 -8.46
N ARG A 86 -16.62 0.95 -8.43
CA ARG A 86 -17.61 -0.09 -8.17
C ARG A 86 -18.25 0.07 -6.80
N TYR A 87 -17.47 0.49 -5.81
CA TYR A 87 -17.96 0.71 -4.45
C TYR A 87 -18.47 2.14 -4.21
N GLY A 88 -18.31 3.04 -5.19
CA GLY A 88 -18.71 4.44 -5.02
C GLY A 88 -17.83 5.21 -4.03
N LEU A 89 -16.54 4.90 -3.97
CA LEU A 89 -15.64 5.43 -2.95
C LEU A 89 -14.56 6.38 -3.48
N VAL A 90 -14.60 6.73 -4.77
CA VAL A 90 -13.54 7.55 -5.38
C VAL A 90 -13.32 8.85 -4.62
N GLU A 91 -14.40 9.60 -4.36
CA GLU A 91 -14.27 10.90 -3.72
C GLU A 91 -13.74 10.79 -2.30
N GLN A 92 -14.19 9.77 -1.55
CA GLN A 92 -13.72 9.56 -0.18
C GLN A 92 -12.23 9.24 -0.14
N LEU A 93 -11.77 8.37 -1.05
CA LEU A 93 -10.36 7.99 -1.11
C LEU A 93 -9.50 9.18 -1.51
N GLU A 94 -9.93 9.95 -2.50
CA GLU A 94 -9.18 11.13 -2.93
C GLU A 94 -9.12 12.19 -1.83
N ALA A 95 -10.22 12.34 -1.08
CA ALA A 95 -10.25 13.29 0.03
C ALA A 95 -9.24 12.96 1.13
N MET A 96 -8.85 11.70 1.24
CA MET A 96 -7.82 11.27 2.19
C MET A 96 -6.39 11.44 1.67
N GLY A 97 -6.23 11.89 0.43
CA GLY A 97 -4.92 12.03 -0.19
C GLY A 97 -4.44 10.80 -0.93
N ILE A 98 -5.30 9.79 -1.07
CA ILE A 98 -4.97 8.58 -1.81
C ILE A 98 -5.16 8.84 -3.30
N GLU A 99 -4.19 8.46 -4.10
CA GLU A 99 -4.28 8.63 -5.55
C GLU A 99 -5.10 7.48 -6.15
N VAL A 100 -6.26 7.81 -6.72
CA VAL A 100 -7.15 6.83 -7.34
C VAL A 100 -6.88 6.80 -8.82
N LYS A 101 -6.40 5.65 -9.32
CA LYS A 101 -6.13 5.50 -10.75
C LYS A 101 -6.17 4.02 -11.15
N LEU A 102 -6.15 3.77 -12.45
CA LEU A 102 -6.10 2.39 -12.95
C LEU A 102 -4.74 1.81 -12.57
N MET A 103 -4.76 0.71 -11.83
CA MET A 103 -3.53 0.14 -11.26
C MET A 103 -3.03 -1.13 -11.93
N GLY A 104 -3.75 -1.64 -12.93
CA GLY A 104 -3.32 -2.87 -13.61
C GLY A 104 -1.95 -2.72 -14.26
N GLU A 105 -1.75 -1.66 -15.03
CA GLU A 105 -0.47 -1.42 -15.69
C GLU A 105 0.64 -1.10 -14.68
N PRO A 106 0.45 -0.18 -13.71
CA PRO A 106 1.49 0.04 -12.70
C PRO A 106 1.85 -1.21 -11.91
N LEU A 107 0.86 -2.03 -11.52
CA LEU A 107 1.14 -3.28 -10.82
C LEU A 107 1.99 -4.21 -11.66
N THR A 108 1.64 -4.34 -12.94
CA THR A 108 2.43 -5.15 -13.87
C THR A 108 3.87 -4.64 -13.95
N GLY A 109 4.03 -3.32 -13.97
CA GLY A 109 5.35 -2.70 -13.97
C GLY A 109 6.16 -3.08 -12.75
N TYR A 110 5.56 -3.03 -11.57
CA TYR A 110 6.26 -3.44 -10.33
C TYR A 110 6.64 -4.91 -10.38
N LEU A 111 5.72 -5.76 -10.85
CA LEU A 111 5.96 -7.21 -10.92
C LEU A 111 7.10 -7.57 -11.88
N GLN A 112 7.27 -6.79 -12.93
CA GLN A 112 8.30 -7.06 -13.95
C GLN A 112 9.63 -6.36 -13.68
N ASN A 113 9.66 -5.46 -12.71
CA ASN A 113 10.86 -4.69 -12.40
C ASN A 113 11.70 -5.43 -11.35
N SER A 114 12.93 -5.78 -11.70
CA SER A 114 13.80 -6.56 -10.81
C SER A 114 14.19 -5.82 -9.52
N SER A 115 14.02 -4.50 -9.49
CA SER A 115 14.31 -3.71 -8.29
C SER A 115 13.17 -3.72 -7.27
N TYR A 116 12.02 -4.29 -7.63
CA TYR A 116 10.85 -4.32 -6.76
C TYR A 116 10.54 -5.73 -6.29
N ARG A 117 10.04 -5.79 -5.07
CA ARG A 117 9.30 -6.95 -4.59
C ARG A 117 7.85 -6.53 -4.41
N VAL A 118 6.94 -7.45 -4.67
CA VAL A 118 5.51 -7.22 -4.44
C VAL A 118 5.05 -8.17 -3.36
N LEU A 119 4.55 -7.62 -2.26
CA LEU A 119 3.97 -8.39 -1.16
C LEU A 119 2.47 -8.25 -1.26
N SER A 120 1.78 -9.37 -1.45
CA SER A 120 0.34 -9.40 -1.64
C SER A 120 -0.36 -10.00 -0.43
N ILE A 121 -1.31 -9.27 0.12
CA ILE A 121 -2.06 -9.71 1.31
C ILE A 121 -3.54 -9.44 1.13
#